data_cf3eff6b755db1f098dd40066f54ae49
#
_entry.id   cf3eff6b755db1f098dd40066f54ae49
#
_cell.length_a   1.000
_cell.length_b   1.000
_cell.length_c   1.000
_cell.angle_alpha   90.00
_cell.angle_beta   90.00
_cell.angle_gamma   90.00
#
_symmetry.space_group_name_H-M   'P 1'
#
loop_
_entity.id
_entity.type
_entity.pdbx_description
1 polymer ?
#
loop_
_entity_poly.entity_id
_entity_poly.type
_entity_poly.pdbx_seq_one_letter_code
_entity_poly.pdbx_strand_id
1 'polypeptide(L)'
;MTFEKYFDHIIEYPILFAIRDNYIEPNGQSFKDFILGNFTNLKDKANLKDFETHLATIFTEVRLKQYIEVRSLDACDWQCLCDGPAFFTGLFYNALDEAYEIVMKWKKENVMNAYLEAPKKGLETELEGKKLYEWGAIFLELATKGLSNRNQINSKGNDETVYLKHVQNVVKNKKNRAQLLLEQY
;
A
#
# COMPACT_ATOMS: atom_id res chain seq x y z
N MET A 1 -1.30 9.28 -11.75
CA MET A 1 -1.29 8.09 -12.64
C MET A 1 -2.68 8.00 -13.24
N THR A 2 -2.82 7.77 -14.57
CA THR A 2 -4.12 7.51 -15.21
C THR A 2 -4.39 6.01 -15.25
N PHE A 3 -5.64 5.61 -15.57
CA PHE A 3 -5.98 4.19 -15.72
C PHE A 3 -5.17 3.52 -16.83
N GLU A 4 -4.94 4.22 -17.94
CA GLU A 4 -4.13 3.71 -19.06
C GLU A 4 -2.68 3.46 -18.63
N LYS A 5 -2.06 4.42 -17.91
CA LYS A 5 -0.70 4.25 -17.39
C LYS A 5 -0.60 3.12 -16.36
N TYR A 6 -1.65 2.92 -15.57
CA TYR A 6 -1.69 1.78 -14.65
C TYR A 6 -1.79 0.47 -15.44
N PHE A 7 -2.68 0.40 -16.43
CA PHE A 7 -2.81 -0.76 -17.31
C PHE A 7 -1.47 -1.09 -18.01
N ASP A 8 -0.84 -0.12 -18.66
CA ASP A 8 0.45 -0.29 -19.33
C ASP A 8 1.53 -0.81 -18.39
N HIS A 9 1.49 -0.37 -17.13
CA HIS A 9 2.43 -0.82 -16.12
C HIS A 9 2.18 -2.27 -15.71
N ILE A 10 0.93 -2.65 -15.43
CA ILE A 10 0.62 -3.97 -14.89
C ILE A 10 0.72 -5.10 -15.90
N ILE A 11 0.50 -4.85 -17.19
CA ILE A 11 0.63 -5.90 -18.22
C ILE A 11 2.08 -6.35 -18.44
N GLU A 12 3.06 -5.55 -18.02
CA GLU A 12 4.48 -5.94 -18.06
C GLU A 12 4.86 -6.90 -16.92
N TYR A 13 4.01 -7.04 -15.88
CA TYR A 13 4.28 -7.98 -14.80
C TYR A 13 4.13 -9.42 -15.27
N PRO A 14 4.95 -10.35 -14.73
CA PRO A 14 4.78 -11.78 -14.97
C PRO A 14 3.40 -12.25 -14.49
N ILE A 15 2.77 -13.13 -15.24
CA ILE A 15 1.58 -13.82 -14.79
C ILE A 15 1.96 -14.82 -13.72
N LEU A 16 1.20 -14.91 -12.64
CA LEU A 16 1.40 -15.93 -11.62
C LEU A 16 0.92 -17.30 -12.09
N PHE A 17 -0.25 -17.35 -12.73
CA PHE A 17 -0.82 -18.54 -13.39
C PHE A 17 -1.94 -18.13 -14.33
N ALA A 18 -2.24 -18.98 -15.31
CA ALA A 18 -3.47 -18.96 -16.08
C ALA A 18 -4.35 -20.16 -15.70
N ILE A 19 -5.66 -20.04 -15.86
CA ILE A 19 -6.62 -21.09 -15.55
C ILE A 19 -7.37 -21.49 -16.83
N ARG A 20 -7.35 -22.79 -17.13
CA ARG A 20 -8.25 -23.42 -18.10
C ARG A 20 -8.90 -24.61 -17.36
N ASP A 21 -8.82 -25.80 -17.88
CA ASP A 21 -9.24 -27.01 -17.14
C ASP A 21 -8.35 -27.25 -15.90
N ASN A 22 -7.09 -26.80 -15.99
CA ASN A 22 -6.08 -26.88 -14.93
C ASN A 22 -5.35 -25.55 -14.79
N TYR A 23 -4.55 -25.43 -13.73
CA TYR A 23 -3.57 -24.34 -13.58
C TYR A 23 -2.44 -24.52 -14.60
N ILE A 24 -2.10 -23.43 -15.29
CA ILE A 24 -1.03 -23.38 -16.28
C ILE A 24 0.02 -22.43 -15.78
N GLU A 25 1.25 -22.96 -15.63
CA GLU A 25 2.41 -22.18 -15.20
C GLU A 25 2.95 -21.36 -16.38
N PRO A 26 3.15 -20.06 -16.22
CA PRO A 26 3.50 -19.15 -17.30
C PRO A 26 4.99 -19.01 -17.56
N ASN A 27 5.87 -19.73 -16.84
CA ASN A 27 7.33 -19.68 -17.00
C ASN A 27 7.91 -18.23 -16.93
N GLY A 28 7.33 -17.36 -16.12
CA GLY A 28 7.77 -15.98 -15.97
C GLY A 28 7.36 -15.03 -17.09
N GLN A 29 6.53 -15.46 -18.04
CA GLN A 29 6.04 -14.61 -19.12
C GLN A 29 5.07 -13.54 -18.61
N SER A 30 5.12 -12.35 -19.23
CA SER A 30 4.27 -11.22 -18.88
C SER A 30 2.83 -11.40 -19.37
N PHE A 31 1.90 -10.63 -18.79
CA PHE A 31 0.53 -10.59 -19.31
C PHE A 31 0.48 -10.00 -20.72
N LYS A 32 1.41 -9.12 -21.06
CA LYS A 32 1.57 -8.58 -22.40
C LYS A 32 1.89 -9.68 -23.42
N ASP A 33 2.81 -10.61 -23.09
CA ASP A 33 3.10 -11.75 -23.96
C ASP A 33 1.85 -12.60 -24.19
N PHE A 34 1.01 -12.78 -23.17
CA PHE A 34 -0.24 -13.50 -23.28
C PHE A 34 -1.24 -12.80 -24.20
N ILE A 35 -1.42 -11.47 -24.07
CA ILE A 35 -2.26 -10.69 -24.97
C ILE A 35 -1.81 -10.83 -26.43
N LEU A 36 -0.48 -10.79 -26.66
CA LEU A 36 0.11 -10.88 -27.99
C LEU A 36 0.09 -12.32 -28.58
N GLY A 37 -0.30 -13.33 -27.80
CA GLY A 37 -0.32 -14.71 -28.23
C GLY A 37 1.05 -15.39 -28.24
N ASN A 38 2.02 -14.82 -27.55
CA ASN A 38 3.39 -15.33 -27.42
C ASN A 38 3.56 -16.30 -26.22
N PHE A 39 2.47 -16.75 -25.64
CA PHE A 39 2.49 -17.59 -24.44
C PHE A 39 2.87 -19.03 -24.80
N THR A 40 3.92 -19.57 -24.16
CA THR A 40 4.52 -20.85 -24.58
C THR A 40 3.67 -22.07 -24.23
N ASN A 41 2.98 -22.02 -23.09
CA ASN A 41 2.23 -23.18 -22.56
C ASN A 41 0.73 -23.16 -22.88
N LEU A 42 0.26 -22.12 -23.58
CA LEU A 42 -1.14 -21.94 -23.91
C LEU A 42 -1.28 -21.35 -25.31
N LYS A 43 -2.06 -22.00 -26.16
CA LYS A 43 -2.32 -21.53 -27.53
C LYS A 43 -3.46 -20.51 -27.60
N ASP A 44 -4.29 -20.46 -26.56
CA ASP A 44 -5.41 -19.55 -26.51
C ASP A 44 -4.93 -18.12 -26.20
N LYS A 45 -5.63 -17.15 -26.78
CA LYS A 45 -5.41 -15.75 -26.42
C LYS A 45 -5.96 -15.43 -25.04
N ALA A 46 -5.36 -14.40 -24.41
CA ALA A 46 -5.85 -13.86 -23.16
C ALA A 46 -7.31 -13.37 -23.31
N ASN A 47 -8.12 -13.60 -22.31
CA ASN A 47 -9.49 -13.11 -22.20
C ASN A 47 -9.66 -12.23 -20.95
N LEU A 48 -10.85 -11.66 -20.76
CA LEU A 48 -11.13 -10.76 -19.66
C LEU A 48 -10.94 -11.43 -18.28
N LYS A 49 -11.33 -12.72 -18.17
CA LYS A 49 -11.15 -13.46 -16.92
C LYS A 49 -9.69 -13.70 -16.57
N ASP A 50 -8.83 -13.88 -17.57
CA ASP A 50 -7.38 -13.95 -17.37
C ASP A 50 -6.85 -12.61 -16.85
N PHE A 51 -7.34 -11.48 -17.37
CA PHE A 51 -6.98 -10.17 -16.90
C PHE A 51 -7.45 -9.90 -15.46
N GLU A 52 -8.68 -10.28 -15.12
CA GLU A 52 -9.19 -10.19 -13.74
C GLU A 52 -8.33 -11.02 -12.76
N THR A 53 -7.94 -12.23 -13.18
CA THR A 53 -7.03 -13.08 -12.40
C THR A 53 -5.68 -12.43 -12.25
N HIS A 54 -5.12 -11.89 -13.32
CA HIS A 54 -3.85 -11.16 -13.28
C HIS A 54 -3.91 -9.96 -12.33
N LEU A 55 -4.94 -9.12 -12.43
CA LEU A 55 -5.17 -8.02 -11.48
C LEU A 55 -5.24 -8.50 -10.02
N ALA A 56 -5.84 -9.66 -9.79
CA ALA A 56 -5.95 -10.21 -8.45
C ALA A 56 -4.62 -10.74 -7.89
N THR A 57 -3.65 -11.05 -8.74
CA THR A 57 -2.36 -11.66 -8.37
C THR A 57 -1.17 -10.72 -8.46
N ILE A 58 -1.37 -9.44 -8.82
CA ILE A 58 -0.32 -8.41 -8.79
C ILE A 58 -0.10 -7.94 -7.35
N PHE A 59 1.16 -7.90 -6.93
CA PHE A 59 1.57 -7.52 -5.59
C PHE A 59 2.25 -6.13 -5.59
N THR A 60 1.48 -5.10 -5.98
CA THR A 60 1.88 -3.70 -5.86
C THR A 60 1.45 -3.15 -4.50
N GLU A 61 2.11 -2.06 -4.02
CA GLU A 61 1.77 -1.36 -2.77
C GLU A 61 0.33 -0.84 -2.77
N VAL A 62 -0.14 -0.44 -3.94
CA VAL A 62 -1.53 -0.07 -4.20
C VAL A 62 -2.02 -0.85 -5.40
N ARG A 63 -3.14 -1.53 -5.26
CA ARG A 63 -3.76 -2.30 -6.34
C ARG A 63 -5.10 -1.69 -6.72
N LEU A 64 -5.27 -1.43 -8.01
CA LEU A 64 -6.53 -0.95 -8.56
C LEU A 64 -7.36 -2.13 -9.07
N LYS A 65 -8.56 -2.25 -8.54
CA LYS A 65 -9.60 -3.17 -8.98
C LYS A 65 -10.88 -2.37 -9.26
N GLN A 66 -12.02 -2.80 -8.77
CA GLN A 66 -13.24 -1.98 -8.68
C GLN A 66 -13.16 -0.95 -7.53
N TYR A 67 -12.11 -1.02 -6.75
CA TYR A 67 -11.74 -0.15 -5.64
C TYR A 67 -10.22 -0.04 -5.57
N ILE A 68 -9.73 0.93 -4.81
CA ILE A 68 -8.31 1.06 -4.50
C ILE A 68 -8.02 0.22 -3.26
N GLU A 69 -7.11 -0.73 -3.38
CA GLU A 69 -6.65 -1.57 -2.28
C GLU A 69 -5.25 -1.13 -1.85
N VAL A 70 -5.15 -0.67 -0.61
CA VAL A 70 -3.85 -0.37 0.03
C VAL A 70 -3.29 -1.67 0.60
N ARG A 71 -2.07 -2.04 0.21
CA ARG A 71 -1.43 -3.32 0.53
C ARG A 71 -0.13 -3.20 1.31
N SER A 72 0.30 -1.98 1.57
CA SER A 72 1.58 -1.67 2.24
C SER A 72 1.51 -1.73 3.77
N LEU A 73 0.50 -2.38 4.34
CA LEU A 73 0.36 -2.54 5.79
C LEU A 73 0.92 -3.89 6.25
N ASP A 74 1.73 -3.87 7.31
CA ASP A 74 2.19 -5.08 7.96
C ASP A 74 1.06 -5.77 8.74
N ALA A 75 1.19 -7.09 8.88
CA ALA A 75 0.37 -7.85 9.81
C ALA A 75 0.70 -7.46 11.25
N CYS A 76 -0.34 -7.37 12.09
CA CYS A 76 -0.18 -6.98 13.47
C CYS A 76 -1.20 -7.71 14.37
N ASP A 77 -1.08 -7.52 15.69
CA ASP A 77 -2.06 -8.05 16.63
C ASP A 77 -3.38 -7.26 16.63
N TRP A 78 -4.31 -7.71 17.43
CA TRP A 78 -5.64 -7.12 17.53
C TRP A 78 -5.63 -5.62 17.88
N GLN A 79 -4.63 -5.16 18.62
CA GLN A 79 -4.59 -3.78 19.10
C GLN A 79 -4.30 -2.77 17.98
N CYS A 80 -3.54 -3.19 16.97
CA CYS A 80 -3.18 -2.33 15.82
C CYS A 80 -4.01 -2.60 14.54
N LEU A 81 -4.90 -3.59 14.56
CA LEU A 81 -5.67 -3.99 13.37
C LEU A 81 -6.47 -2.83 12.75
N CYS A 82 -6.95 -1.91 13.57
CA CYS A 82 -7.75 -0.77 13.11
C CYS A 82 -6.90 0.48 12.75
N ASP A 83 -5.62 0.52 13.12
CA ASP A 83 -4.76 1.69 12.91
C ASP A 83 -4.62 2.07 11.43
N GLY A 84 -4.30 1.09 10.60
CA GLY A 84 -4.10 1.32 9.18
C GLY A 84 -5.37 1.80 8.48
N PRO A 85 -6.51 1.10 8.61
CA PRO A 85 -7.79 1.58 8.09
C PRO A 85 -8.16 2.98 8.58
N ALA A 86 -7.99 3.28 9.86
CA ALA A 86 -8.25 4.61 10.41
C ALA A 86 -7.32 5.66 9.83
N PHE A 87 -6.02 5.38 9.76
CA PHE A 87 -5.03 6.28 9.19
C PHE A 87 -5.35 6.66 7.75
N PHE A 88 -5.57 5.67 6.88
CA PHE A 88 -5.91 5.95 5.48
C PHE A 88 -7.30 6.58 5.31
N THR A 89 -8.27 6.23 6.15
CA THR A 89 -9.58 6.89 6.15
C THR A 89 -9.45 8.38 6.46
N GLY A 90 -8.67 8.74 7.48
CA GLY A 90 -8.43 10.13 7.84
C GLY A 90 -7.77 10.92 6.72
N LEU A 91 -6.76 10.33 6.06
CA LEU A 91 -6.09 10.97 4.92
C LEU A 91 -7.00 11.12 3.70
N PHE A 92 -7.68 10.05 3.28
CA PHE A 92 -8.37 10.02 1.99
C PHE A 92 -9.71 10.78 1.99
N TYR A 93 -10.40 10.84 3.12
CA TYR A 93 -11.73 11.43 3.15
C TYR A 93 -11.79 12.88 3.62
N ASN A 94 -10.76 13.43 4.26
CA ASN A 94 -10.78 14.82 4.73
C ASN A 94 -9.41 15.53 4.71
N ALA A 95 -8.31 14.87 4.34
CA ALA A 95 -6.99 15.48 4.29
C ALA A 95 -6.23 15.12 3.00
N LEU A 96 -6.94 14.66 1.97
CA LEU A 96 -6.34 14.15 0.74
C LEU A 96 -5.52 15.23 0.02
N ASP A 97 -6.06 16.43 -0.14
CA ASP A 97 -5.40 17.50 -0.89
C ASP A 97 -4.11 17.93 -0.19
N GLU A 98 -4.14 18.09 1.14
CA GLU A 98 -2.94 18.45 1.93
C GLU A 98 -1.87 17.34 1.84
N ALA A 99 -2.27 16.09 1.97
CA ALA A 99 -1.36 14.94 1.82
C ALA A 99 -0.79 14.84 0.39
N TYR A 100 -1.62 15.04 -0.61
CA TYR A 100 -1.23 15.03 -2.02
C TYR A 100 -0.20 16.12 -2.34
N GLU A 101 -0.41 17.35 -1.87
CA GLU A 101 0.54 18.45 -2.08
C GLU A 101 1.92 18.17 -1.46
N ILE A 102 1.97 17.45 -0.33
CA ILE A 102 3.24 17.04 0.28
C ILE A 102 3.93 16.00 -0.59
N VAL A 103 3.23 14.92 -0.95
CA VAL A 103 3.80 13.79 -1.69
C VAL A 103 4.26 14.19 -3.09
N MET A 104 3.51 15.09 -3.75
CA MET A 104 3.85 15.57 -5.09
C MET A 104 5.14 16.40 -5.17
N LYS A 105 5.66 16.88 -4.04
CA LYS A 105 6.96 17.56 -3.96
C LYS A 105 8.13 16.58 -3.87
N TRP A 106 7.86 15.31 -3.57
CA TRP A 106 8.90 14.29 -3.44
C TRP A 106 9.45 13.88 -4.79
N LYS A 107 10.77 13.76 -4.87
CA LYS A 107 11.43 13.26 -6.09
C LYS A 107 11.30 11.74 -6.15
N LYS A 108 10.87 11.22 -7.29
CA LYS A 108 10.71 9.77 -7.50
C LYS A 108 11.96 8.98 -7.12
N GLU A 109 13.14 9.50 -7.46
CA GLU A 109 14.42 8.87 -7.13
C GLU A 109 14.62 8.73 -5.62
N ASN A 110 14.32 9.79 -4.85
CA ASN A 110 14.45 9.77 -3.39
C ASN A 110 13.45 8.81 -2.74
N VAL A 111 12.23 8.73 -3.28
CA VAL A 111 11.21 7.75 -2.85
C VAL A 111 11.71 6.32 -3.09
N MET A 112 12.27 6.04 -4.27
CA MET A 112 12.81 4.70 -4.59
C MET A 112 14.00 4.34 -3.70
N ASN A 113 14.90 5.28 -3.44
CA ASN A 113 16.02 5.07 -2.53
C ASN A 113 15.53 4.79 -1.09
N ALA A 114 14.59 5.58 -0.60
CA ALA A 114 14.00 5.36 0.72
C ALA A 114 13.29 4.00 0.80
N TYR A 115 12.57 3.60 -0.24
CA TYR A 115 11.92 2.28 -0.33
C TYR A 115 12.92 1.12 -0.18
N LEU A 116 14.08 1.20 -0.84
CA LEU A 116 15.12 0.18 -0.76
C LEU A 116 15.87 0.17 0.59
N GLU A 117 15.95 1.32 1.25
CA GLU A 117 16.64 1.46 2.54
C GLU A 117 15.74 1.16 3.74
N ALA A 118 14.42 1.37 3.62
CA ALA A 118 13.47 1.20 4.72
C ALA A 118 13.51 -0.20 5.38
N PRO A 119 13.67 -1.32 4.66
CA PRO A 119 13.80 -2.63 5.29
C PRO A 119 15.02 -2.77 6.20
N LYS A 120 16.08 -1.99 5.97
CA LYS A 120 17.33 -2.02 6.75
C LYS A 120 17.31 -1.02 7.91
N LYS A 121 16.81 0.19 7.65
CA LYS A 121 16.89 1.33 8.57
C LYS A 121 15.58 1.60 9.32
N GLY A 122 14.48 0.99 8.90
CA GLY A 122 13.16 1.21 9.50
C GLY A 122 12.78 2.68 9.48
N LEU A 123 12.29 3.18 10.59
CA LEU A 123 11.84 4.57 10.75
C LEU A 123 12.96 5.61 10.67
N GLU A 124 14.23 5.20 10.79
CA GLU A 124 15.40 6.08 10.63
C GLU A 124 15.77 6.33 9.15
N THR A 125 15.08 5.70 8.21
CA THR A 125 15.28 5.95 6.78
C THR A 125 14.98 7.40 6.45
N GLU A 126 15.82 7.99 5.60
CA GLU A 126 15.70 9.38 5.19
C GLU A 126 14.95 9.51 3.85
N LEU A 127 14.01 10.44 3.78
CA LEU A 127 13.27 10.81 2.59
C LEU A 127 13.11 12.34 2.56
N GLU A 128 13.57 13.00 1.48
CA GLU A 128 13.44 14.45 1.30
C GLU A 128 13.89 15.27 2.53
N GLY A 129 15.04 14.89 3.12
CA GLY A 129 15.66 15.60 4.25
C GLY A 129 14.99 15.37 5.60
N LYS A 130 14.03 14.43 5.70
CA LYS A 130 13.40 14.04 6.96
C LYS A 130 13.46 12.52 7.14
N LYS A 131 13.44 12.08 8.39
CA LYS A 131 13.31 10.66 8.72
C LYS A 131 11.86 10.17 8.51
N LEU A 132 11.64 8.88 8.27
CA LEU A 132 10.29 8.34 8.10
C LEU A 132 9.41 8.55 9.34
N TYR A 133 9.96 8.55 10.55
CA TYR A 133 9.16 8.88 11.74
C TYR A 133 8.69 10.35 11.75
N GLU A 134 9.45 11.28 11.16
CA GLU A 134 9.03 12.69 11.05
C GLU A 134 7.91 12.85 10.01
N TRP A 135 8.05 12.17 8.87
CA TRP A 135 6.96 12.07 7.90
C TRP A 135 5.74 11.36 8.48
N GLY A 136 5.97 10.30 9.25
CA GLY A 136 4.91 9.60 9.98
C GLY A 136 4.15 10.53 10.92
N ALA A 137 4.83 11.41 11.65
CA ALA A 137 4.18 12.39 12.51
C ALA A 137 3.31 13.39 11.72
N ILE A 138 3.82 13.91 10.59
CA ILE A 138 3.08 14.84 9.72
C ILE A 138 1.80 14.18 9.18
N PHE A 139 1.91 12.98 8.59
CA PHE A 139 0.75 12.29 8.04
C PHE A 139 -0.23 11.80 9.11
N LEU A 140 0.27 11.48 10.30
CA LEU A 140 -0.58 11.11 11.43
C LEU A 140 -1.39 12.31 11.96
N GLU A 141 -0.81 13.50 11.97
CA GLU A 141 -1.53 14.73 12.29
C GLU A 141 -2.64 15.00 11.27
N LEU A 142 -2.34 14.88 9.97
CA LEU A 142 -3.34 15.01 8.90
C LEU A 142 -4.45 13.97 9.02
N ALA A 143 -4.11 12.71 9.27
CA ALA A 143 -5.09 11.65 9.47
C ALA A 143 -5.97 11.90 10.70
N THR A 144 -5.38 12.35 11.80
CA THR A 144 -6.11 12.71 13.02
C THR A 144 -7.10 13.85 12.77
N LYS A 145 -6.65 14.93 12.10
CA LYS A 145 -7.50 16.04 11.68
C LYS A 145 -8.66 15.55 10.78
N GLY A 146 -8.32 14.69 9.80
CA GLY A 146 -9.30 14.12 8.88
C GLY A 146 -10.37 13.29 9.59
N LEU A 147 -10.00 12.43 10.53
CA LEU A 147 -10.96 11.63 11.33
C LEU A 147 -11.81 12.51 12.24
N SER A 148 -11.21 13.49 12.92
CA SER A 148 -11.96 14.43 13.76
C SER A 148 -13.02 15.20 12.93
N ASN A 149 -12.65 15.65 11.73
CA ASN A 149 -13.57 16.34 10.83
C ASN A 149 -14.72 15.45 10.32
N ARG A 150 -14.51 14.13 10.25
CA ARG A 150 -15.59 13.18 9.91
C ARG A 150 -16.67 13.11 10.99
N ASN A 151 -16.30 13.41 12.24
CA ASN A 151 -17.20 13.44 13.39
C ASN A 151 -18.04 12.15 13.55
N GLN A 152 -17.42 11.00 13.31
CA GLN A 152 -18.07 9.70 13.50
C GLN A 152 -17.84 9.24 14.93
N ILE A 153 -18.91 9.19 15.70
CA ILE A 153 -18.87 8.87 17.13
C ILE A 153 -19.39 7.46 17.37
N ASN A 154 -18.65 6.66 18.12
CA ASN A 154 -19.05 5.31 18.51
C ASN A 154 -20.02 5.33 19.71
N SER A 155 -20.58 4.16 20.08
CA SER A 155 -21.51 4.01 21.19
C SER A 155 -20.96 4.43 22.56
N LYS A 156 -19.62 4.63 22.69
CA LYS A 156 -18.95 5.08 23.91
C LYS A 156 -18.63 6.57 23.89
N GLY A 157 -19.09 7.31 22.88
CA GLY A 157 -18.84 8.75 22.73
C GLY A 157 -17.45 9.12 22.23
N ASN A 158 -16.65 8.17 21.73
CA ASN A 158 -15.34 8.44 21.17
C ASN A 158 -15.42 8.56 19.65
N ASP A 159 -14.66 9.46 19.06
CA ASP A 159 -14.47 9.53 17.62
C ASP A 159 -13.47 8.48 17.12
N GLU A 160 -13.25 8.41 15.79
CA GLU A 160 -12.40 7.41 15.15
C GLU A 160 -10.91 7.60 15.46
N THR A 161 -10.49 8.74 16.03
CA THR A 161 -9.07 8.99 16.39
C THR A 161 -8.55 8.04 17.45
N VAL A 162 -9.45 7.42 18.24
CA VAL A 162 -9.07 6.40 19.24
C VAL A 162 -8.36 5.20 18.63
N TYR A 163 -8.58 4.93 17.33
CA TYR A 163 -7.94 3.84 16.61
C TYR A 163 -6.51 4.16 16.16
N LEU A 164 -6.04 5.39 16.29
CA LEU A 164 -4.66 5.78 15.94
C LEU A 164 -3.65 5.61 17.09
N LYS A 165 -4.08 5.17 18.27
CA LYS A 165 -3.22 5.11 19.47
C LYS A 165 -1.94 4.31 19.28
N HIS A 166 -2.01 3.17 18.60
CA HIS A 166 -0.83 2.32 18.42
C HIS A 166 0.15 2.98 17.45
N VAL A 167 -0.28 3.45 16.28
CA VAL A 167 0.60 4.13 15.31
C VAL A 167 1.16 5.43 15.90
N GLN A 168 0.42 6.14 16.76
CA GLN A 168 0.94 7.28 17.53
C GLN A 168 2.13 6.87 18.42
N ASN A 169 2.02 5.73 19.09
CA ASN A 169 3.12 5.22 19.91
C ASN A 169 4.33 4.81 19.07
N VAL A 170 4.12 4.17 17.91
CA VAL A 170 5.19 3.83 16.98
C VAL A 170 5.96 5.07 16.54
N VAL A 171 5.27 6.11 16.13
CA VAL A 171 5.87 7.39 15.69
C VAL A 171 6.57 8.09 16.85
N LYS A 172 5.93 8.19 18.00
CA LYS A 172 6.46 8.84 19.22
C LYS A 172 7.75 8.17 19.72
N ASN A 173 7.74 6.84 19.77
CA ASN A 173 8.88 6.07 20.28
C ASN A 173 9.93 5.79 19.20
N LYS A 174 9.65 6.12 17.93
CA LYS A 174 10.54 5.88 16.78
C LYS A 174 10.95 4.41 16.63
N LYS A 175 10.11 3.49 17.08
CA LYS A 175 10.34 2.06 17.06
C LYS A 175 9.20 1.36 16.35
N ASN A 176 9.54 0.55 15.37
CA ASN A 176 8.57 -0.34 14.76
C ASN A 176 8.34 -1.58 15.63
N ARG A 177 7.32 -2.37 15.28
CA ARG A 177 6.95 -3.56 16.05
C ARG A 177 8.07 -4.61 16.11
N ALA A 178 8.80 -4.82 15.02
CA ALA A 178 9.91 -5.78 15.00
C ALA A 178 11.00 -5.38 16.03
N GLN A 179 11.33 -4.09 16.10
CA GLN A 179 12.28 -3.60 17.10
C GLN A 179 11.78 -3.79 18.53
N LEU A 180 10.48 -3.53 18.78
CA LEU A 180 9.88 -3.76 20.11
C LEU A 180 9.87 -5.24 20.50
N LEU A 181 9.66 -6.14 19.54
CA LEU A 181 9.72 -7.59 19.80
C LEU A 181 11.15 -8.05 20.12
N LEU A 182 12.15 -7.55 19.36
CA LEU A 182 13.55 -7.90 19.61
C LEU A 182 14.07 -7.45 20.98
N GLU A 183 13.48 -6.40 21.59
CA GLU A 183 13.83 -5.96 22.95
C GLU A 183 13.26 -6.85 24.05
N GLN A 184 12.33 -7.75 23.72
CA GLN A 184 11.72 -8.68 24.67
C GLN A 184 12.48 -10.02 24.77
N TYR A 185 13.43 -10.26 23.85
CA TYR A 185 14.26 -11.47 23.79
C TYR A 185 15.74 -11.14 24.04
#